data_512247b937671d82e97cb892d9ec9017
#
_entry.id   512247b937671d82e97cb892d9ec9017
#
_cell.length_a   1.000
_cell.length_b   1.000
_cell.length_c   1.000
_cell.angle_alpha   90.00
_cell.angle_beta   90.00
_cell.angle_gamma   90.00
#
_symmetry.space_group_name_H-M   'P 1'
#
loop_
_entity.id
_entity.type
_entity.pdbx_description
1 polymer ?
#
loop_
_entity_poly.entity_id
_entity_poly.type
_entity_poly.pdbx_seq_one_letter_code
_entity_poly.pdbx_strand_id
1 'polypeptide(L)'
;STQSRSSAASDVYKRQNENTDLGEDDASKASAKQMDAAVPVVREPAVIHDGIYDTGMHKVSIIAKLSKFDQLKSALNDLGVTGMTVTQVMGCGIQKGTTEKYRGVPVDSTLLPKIKVEVIVSKISVDSVVEAAKKALYTGHIGDGKIFVYNVTRVVKIRTGEEDFAALQDVE
;
A
#
# COMPACT_ATOMS: atom_id res chain seq x y z
N SER A 1 -3.43 41.01 35.98
CA SER A 1 -3.77 39.74 36.63
C SER A 1 -4.27 38.76 35.58
N THR A 2 -3.35 37.99 35.14
CA THR A 2 -3.53 36.88 34.20
C THR A 2 -3.58 35.58 34.99
N GLN A 3 -4.71 34.90 35.00
CA GLN A 3 -4.80 33.53 35.52
C GLN A 3 -4.82 32.52 34.37
N SER A 4 -3.86 31.66 34.45
CA SER A 4 -3.55 30.47 33.68
C SER A 4 -4.72 29.45 33.71
N ARG A 5 -5.14 29.01 32.53
CA ARG A 5 -5.95 27.81 32.33
C ARG A 5 -5.06 26.71 31.76
N SER A 6 -4.51 25.91 32.64
CA SER A 6 -3.86 24.66 32.25
C SER A 6 -3.92 23.72 33.44
N SER A 7 -4.95 22.89 33.54
CA SER A 7 -4.95 21.69 34.37
C SER A 7 -6.30 20.94 34.30
N ALA A 8 -6.63 20.38 33.16
CA ALA A 8 -7.77 19.46 33.07
C ALA A 8 -7.52 18.22 32.15
N ALA A 9 -6.32 18.07 31.65
CA ALA A 9 -6.00 16.95 30.72
C ALA A 9 -5.15 15.83 31.35
N SER A 10 -4.70 15.97 32.60
CA SER A 10 -3.84 14.96 33.25
C SER A 10 -4.57 14.04 34.26
N ASP A 11 -5.83 14.30 34.57
CA ASP A 11 -6.54 13.52 35.59
C ASP A 11 -7.35 12.32 35.05
N VAL A 12 -7.45 12.16 33.75
CA VAL A 12 -8.19 11.02 33.14
C VAL A 12 -7.31 9.76 33.00
N TYR A 13 -5.98 9.90 33.02
CA TYR A 13 -5.06 8.77 32.78
C TYR A 13 -4.61 8.05 34.08
N LYS A 14 -5.00 8.53 35.25
CA LYS A 14 -4.50 8.00 36.55
C LYS A 14 -5.45 7.06 37.29
N ARG A 15 -6.62 6.75 36.74
CA ARG A 15 -7.64 5.92 37.45
C ARG A 15 -7.82 4.50 36.88
N GLN A 16 -6.92 3.99 36.05
CA GLN A 16 -7.06 2.63 35.50
C GLN A 16 -6.01 1.62 35.98
N ASN A 17 -5.15 1.95 36.93
CA ASN A 17 -4.09 1.04 37.40
C ASN A 17 -4.08 0.75 38.90
N GLU A 18 -5.22 0.73 39.55
CA GLU A 18 -5.32 0.20 40.90
C GLU A 18 -6.54 -0.72 41.00
N ASN A 19 -6.35 -1.98 40.71
CA ASN A 19 -6.96 -3.13 41.40
C ASN A 19 -6.58 -4.41 40.71
N THR A 20 -5.70 -5.20 41.35
CA THR A 20 -5.90 -6.63 41.58
C THR A 20 -4.62 -7.24 42.10
N ASP A 21 -4.59 -7.34 43.38
CA ASP A 21 -3.87 -8.37 44.09
C ASP A 21 -4.93 -9.32 44.65
N LEU A 22 -4.75 -10.61 44.52
CA LEU A 22 -5.11 -11.71 45.37
C LEU A 22 -5.28 -13.03 44.61
N GLY A 23 -4.43 -14.01 44.96
CA GLY A 23 -4.84 -15.38 45.10
C GLY A 23 -4.14 -16.40 44.24
N GLU A 24 -2.99 -16.91 44.68
CA GLU A 24 -2.49 -18.23 44.36
C GLU A 24 -3.46 -19.28 44.88
N ASP A 25 -3.75 -20.32 44.06
CA ASP A 25 -3.76 -21.71 44.58
C ASP A 25 -3.87 -22.71 43.40
N ASP A 26 -2.83 -23.47 43.27
CA ASP A 26 -2.61 -24.88 43.04
C ASP A 26 -3.77 -25.76 42.50
N ALA A 27 -3.54 -26.35 41.32
CA ALA A 27 -3.88 -27.76 41.08
C ALA A 27 -3.26 -28.29 39.78
N SER A 28 -2.34 -29.11 39.99
CA SER A 28 -1.63 -29.98 39.05
C SER A 28 -2.50 -30.92 38.20
N LYS A 29 -1.96 -31.22 37.01
CA LYS A 29 -2.06 -32.49 36.26
C LYS A 29 -3.42 -32.91 35.69
N ALA A 30 -3.48 -32.90 34.36
CA ALA A 30 -3.67 -34.11 33.58
C ALA A 30 -3.78 -33.80 32.09
N SER A 31 -2.82 -34.25 31.31
CA SER A 31 -2.99 -35.26 30.28
C SER A 31 -3.82 -34.96 29.02
N ALA A 32 -3.18 -35.21 27.91
CA ALA A 32 -3.71 -35.71 26.65
C ALA A 32 -3.99 -34.66 25.56
N LYS A 33 -2.97 -34.41 24.76
CA LYS A 33 -2.95 -34.70 23.33
C LYS A 33 -4.33 -34.74 22.66
N GLN A 34 -4.76 -33.59 22.13
CA GLN A 34 -5.73 -33.55 21.07
C GLN A 34 -5.11 -32.73 19.95
N MET A 35 -4.74 -33.44 18.87
CA MET A 35 -4.36 -32.85 17.61
C MET A 35 -5.60 -32.12 17.09
N ASP A 36 -5.61 -30.83 17.27
CA ASP A 36 -6.64 -29.96 16.71
C ASP A 36 -6.37 -29.86 15.21
N ALA A 37 -7.22 -30.51 14.43
CA ALA A 37 -7.26 -30.34 13.00
C ALA A 37 -7.51 -28.86 12.73
N ALA A 38 -6.57 -28.20 12.07
CA ALA A 38 -6.67 -26.81 11.71
C ALA A 38 -7.97 -26.58 10.92
N VAL A 39 -8.97 -26.04 11.59
CA VAL A 39 -10.18 -25.54 10.94
C VAL A 39 -9.73 -24.46 9.98
N PRO A 40 -10.05 -24.53 8.68
CA PRO A 40 -9.70 -23.45 7.76
C PRO A 40 -10.36 -22.18 8.26
N VAL A 41 -9.55 -21.22 8.68
CA VAL A 41 -10.03 -19.89 9.03
C VAL A 41 -10.53 -19.26 7.74
N VAL A 42 -11.82 -19.35 7.50
CA VAL A 42 -12.51 -18.52 6.51
C VAL A 42 -12.40 -17.09 7.04
N ARG A 43 -11.42 -16.35 6.53
CA ARG A 43 -11.33 -14.93 6.81
C ARG A 43 -12.53 -14.28 6.14
N GLU A 44 -13.47 -13.81 6.93
CA GLU A 44 -14.49 -12.90 6.41
C GLU A 44 -13.78 -11.70 5.76
N PRO A 45 -14.22 -11.28 4.57
CA PRO A 45 -13.61 -10.14 3.91
C PRO A 45 -13.70 -8.92 4.84
N ALA A 46 -12.58 -8.26 5.07
CA ALA A 46 -12.53 -7.07 5.90
C ALA A 46 -13.43 -5.99 5.26
N VAL A 47 -14.40 -5.48 6.04
CA VAL A 47 -15.24 -4.35 5.59
C VAL A 47 -14.35 -3.11 5.56
N ILE A 48 -14.04 -2.64 4.36
CA ILE A 48 -13.43 -1.33 4.18
C ILE A 48 -14.56 -0.30 4.30
N HIS A 49 -14.28 0.83 4.96
CA HIS A 49 -15.23 1.92 5.18
C HIS A 49 -16.15 2.14 3.97
N ASP A 50 -17.47 2.27 4.22
CA ASP A 50 -18.56 2.49 3.26
C ASP A 50 -19.15 1.23 2.58
N GLY A 51 -19.03 0.04 3.17
CA GLY A 51 -19.67 -1.17 2.64
C GLY A 51 -19.01 -1.76 1.40
N ILE A 52 -17.79 -1.31 1.06
CA ILE A 52 -16.98 -1.91 0.00
C ILE A 52 -16.18 -3.05 0.63
N TYR A 53 -16.44 -4.26 0.17
CA TYR A 53 -15.69 -5.45 0.59
C TYR A 53 -14.33 -5.49 -0.09
N ASP A 54 -13.29 -5.87 0.65
CA ASP A 54 -12.00 -6.19 0.05
C ASP A 54 -12.13 -7.44 -0.81
N THR A 55 -11.94 -7.28 -2.10
CA THR A 55 -12.02 -8.39 -3.07
C THR A 55 -10.76 -9.26 -3.07
N GLY A 56 -9.69 -8.85 -2.39
CA GLY A 56 -8.37 -9.46 -2.47
C GLY A 56 -7.65 -9.18 -3.79
N MET A 57 -8.25 -8.39 -4.67
CA MET A 57 -7.64 -7.94 -5.93
C MET A 57 -7.39 -6.44 -5.86
N HIS A 58 -6.14 -6.03 -6.06
CA HIS A 58 -5.76 -4.63 -5.93
C HIS A 58 -5.01 -4.12 -7.15
N LYS A 59 -5.34 -2.89 -7.55
CA LYS A 59 -4.56 -2.13 -8.52
C LYS A 59 -3.58 -1.22 -7.77
N VAL A 60 -2.30 -1.40 -8.02
CA VAL A 60 -1.25 -0.50 -7.55
C VAL A 60 -0.84 0.40 -8.71
N SER A 61 -1.09 1.71 -8.57
CA SER A 61 -0.74 2.73 -9.56
C SER A 61 0.41 3.56 -9.04
N ILE A 62 1.53 3.56 -9.75
CA ILE A 62 2.78 4.16 -9.34
C ILE A 62 3.13 5.27 -10.32
N ILE A 63 3.22 6.51 -9.84
CA ILE A 63 3.69 7.65 -10.63
C ILE A 63 5.12 7.97 -10.22
N ALA A 64 6.06 7.90 -11.15
CA ALA A 64 7.48 8.05 -10.88
C ALA A 64 8.23 8.80 -12.00
N LYS A 65 9.52 9.07 -11.77
CA LYS A 65 10.43 9.60 -12.80
C LYS A 65 10.66 8.54 -13.88
N LEU A 66 10.64 8.94 -15.15
CA LEU A 66 10.92 8.05 -16.28
C LEU A 66 12.27 7.33 -16.13
N SER A 67 13.29 8.03 -15.65
CA SER A 67 14.66 7.48 -15.46
C SER A 67 14.74 6.37 -14.43
N LYS A 68 13.69 6.15 -13.63
CA LYS A 68 13.61 5.10 -12.60
C LYS A 68 12.83 3.86 -13.04
N PHE A 69 12.36 3.85 -14.29
CA PHE A 69 11.50 2.77 -14.79
C PHE A 69 12.17 1.40 -14.73
N ASP A 70 13.40 1.26 -15.20
CA ASP A 70 14.07 -0.04 -15.25
C ASP A 70 14.29 -0.63 -13.86
N GLN A 71 14.63 0.22 -12.88
CA GLN A 71 14.78 -0.20 -11.48
C GLN A 71 13.44 -0.66 -10.88
N LEU A 72 12.35 0.06 -11.16
CA LEU A 72 11.01 -0.32 -10.73
C LEU A 72 10.57 -1.64 -11.38
N LYS A 73 10.76 -1.77 -12.68
CA LYS A 73 10.42 -2.98 -13.45
C LYS A 73 11.14 -4.21 -12.89
N SER A 74 12.45 -4.11 -12.65
CA SER A 74 13.22 -5.20 -12.07
C SER A 74 12.68 -5.60 -10.70
N ALA A 75 12.47 -4.62 -9.80
CA ALA A 75 11.97 -4.88 -8.46
C ALA A 75 10.57 -5.53 -8.44
N LEU A 76 9.70 -5.17 -9.38
CA LEU A 76 8.37 -5.78 -9.50
C LEU A 76 8.44 -7.21 -10.08
N ASN A 77 9.31 -7.44 -11.08
CA ASN A 77 9.53 -8.77 -11.65
C ASN A 77 10.10 -9.74 -10.61
N ASP A 78 11.02 -9.29 -9.75
CA ASP A 78 11.61 -10.08 -8.67
C ASP A 78 10.56 -10.56 -7.65
N LEU A 79 9.44 -9.85 -7.52
CA LEU A 79 8.28 -10.25 -6.73
C LEU A 79 7.31 -11.20 -7.48
N GLY A 80 7.56 -11.47 -8.76
CA GLY A 80 6.69 -12.28 -9.59
C GLY A 80 5.53 -11.52 -10.24
N VAL A 81 5.59 -10.18 -10.30
CA VAL A 81 4.64 -9.38 -11.08
C VAL A 81 4.98 -9.51 -12.56
N THR A 82 4.16 -10.22 -13.33
CA THR A 82 4.38 -10.51 -14.75
C THR A 82 3.75 -9.48 -15.68
N GLY A 83 2.62 -8.92 -15.29
CA GLY A 83 1.86 -7.96 -16.09
C GLY A 83 1.92 -6.53 -15.53
N MET A 84 2.30 -5.57 -16.36
CA MET A 84 2.25 -4.16 -16.00
C MET A 84 1.85 -3.29 -17.19
N THR A 85 1.04 -2.26 -16.93
CA THR A 85 0.69 -1.25 -17.93
C THR A 85 1.50 0.01 -17.64
N VAL A 86 2.16 0.54 -18.67
CA VAL A 86 3.01 1.72 -18.56
C VAL A 86 2.49 2.83 -19.45
N THR A 87 2.29 4.01 -18.89
CA THR A 87 1.83 5.20 -19.59
C THR A 87 2.77 6.37 -19.31
N GLN A 88 3.16 7.10 -20.34
CA GLN A 88 3.85 8.38 -20.15
C GLN A 88 2.83 9.45 -19.75
N VAL A 89 3.15 10.20 -18.71
CA VAL A 89 2.29 11.24 -18.16
C VAL A 89 3.10 12.51 -17.90
N MET A 90 2.43 13.63 -17.87
CA MET A 90 3.03 14.91 -17.46
C MET A 90 2.59 15.24 -16.05
N GLY A 91 3.55 15.52 -15.18
CA GLY A 91 3.29 15.90 -13.79
C GLY A 91 3.49 17.40 -13.61
N CYS A 92 2.54 18.03 -12.88
CA CYS A 92 2.66 19.40 -12.38
C CYS A 92 2.62 19.38 -10.86
N GLY A 93 3.52 20.07 -10.19
CA GLY A 93 3.57 20.08 -8.72
C GLY A 93 4.66 20.99 -8.18
N ILE A 94 5.02 20.77 -6.91
CA ILE A 94 6.01 21.59 -6.18
C ILE A 94 7.41 21.51 -6.82
N GLN A 95 7.73 20.38 -7.47
CA GLN A 95 8.96 20.28 -8.23
C GLN A 95 8.87 21.20 -9.45
N LYS A 96 9.55 22.34 -9.38
CA LYS A 96 9.68 23.23 -10.53
C LYS A 96 10.53 22.55 -11.60
N GLY A 97 10.10 22.65 -12.85
CA GLY A 97 10.90 22.22 -14.00
C GLY A 97 12.20 23.02 -14.09
N THR A 98 13.12 22.54 -14.89
CA THR A 98 14.33 23.28 -15.21
C THR A 98 13.90 24.54 -15.98
N THR A 99 14.40 25.69 -15.55
CA THR A 99 14.20 26.93 -16.30
C THR A 99 15.02 26.87 -17.59
N GLU A 100 14.39 26.43 -18.68
CA GLU A 100 15.01 26.51 -19.99
C GLU A 100 14.98 27.93 -20.51
N LYS A 101 16.10 28.42 -21.04
CA LYS A 101 16.15 29.70 -21.64
C LYS A 101 15.91 29.60 -23.15
N TYR A 102 14.77 30.05 -23.61
CA TYR A 102 14.54 30.22 -25.06
C TYR A 102 14.85 31.65 -25.44
N ARG A 103 15.88 31.87 -26.27
CA ARG A 103 16.38 33.21 -26.69
C ARG A 103 16.67 34.16 -25.52
N GLY A 104 17.20 33.62 -24.39
CA GLY A 104 17.56 34.40 -23.20
C GLY A 104 16.39 34.69 -22.24
N VAL A 105 15.17 34.30 -22.59
CA VAL A 105 13.99 34.43 -21.73
C VAL A 105 13.80 33.12 -20.97
N PRO A 106 13.71 33.14 -19.63
CA PRO A 106 13.42 31.94 -18.85
C PRO A 106 11.99 31.47 -19.17
N VAL A 107 11.88 30.20 -19.60
CA VAL A 107 10.59 29.53 -19.78
C VAL A 107 10.41 28.56 -18.62
N ASP A 108 9.48 28.85 -17.72
CA ASP A 108 9.12 27.97 -16.63
C ASP A 108 8.31 26.78 -17.18
N SER A 109 8.98 25.66 -17.39
CA SER A 109 8.27 24.42 -17.68
C SER A 109 7.62 23.93 -16.38
N THR A 110 6.32 24.13 -16.26
CA THR A 110 5.53 23.66 -15.11
C THR A 110 5.21 22.16 -15.18
N LEU A 111 5.41 21.56 -16.36
CA LEU A 111 5.12 20.14 -16.62
C LEU A 111 6.41 19.34 -16.74
N LEU A 112 6.51 18.26 -15.98
CA LEU A 112 7.65 17.34 -15.99
C LEU A 112 7.23 15.96 -16.50
N PRO A 113 8.02 15.34 -17.38
CA PRO A 113 7.74 13.99 -17.84
C PRO A 113 7.84 12.99 -16.70
N LYS A 114 6.82 12.15 -16.56
CA LYS A 114 6.70 11.08 -15.58
C LYS A 114 6.20 9.81 -16.28
N ILE A 115 6.28 8.71 -15.58
CA ILE A 115 5.58 7.47 -15.95
C ILE A 115 4.50 7.17 -14.91
N LYS A 116 3.44 6.54 -15.38
CA LYS A 116 2.45 5.86 -14.56
C LYS A 116 2.55 4.36 -14.87
N VAL A 117 2.91 3.57 -13.87
CA VAL A 117 2.95 2.10 -13.95
C VAL A 117 1.78 1.57 -13.15
N GLU A 118 0.97 0.71 -13.76
CA GLU A 118 -0.19 0.08 -13.11
C GLU A 118 -0.03 -1.43 -13.15
N VAL A 119 -0.19 -2.06 -12.01
CA VAL A 119 -0.17 -3.52 -11.86
C VAL A 119 -1.42 -3.95 -11.10
N ILE A 120 -1.96 -5.12 -11.45
CA ILE A 120 -3.05 -5.75 -10.71
C ILE A 120 -2.47 -6.96 -9.99
N VAL A 121 -2.68 -7.03 -8.69
CA VAL A 121 -2.17 -8.12 -7.84
C VAL A 121 -3.30 -8.76 -7.05
N SER A 122 -3.19 -10.07 -6.82
CA SER A 122 -4.11 -10.84 -6.00
C SER A 122 -3.38 -11.82 -5.06
N LYS A 123 -2.38 -12.53 -5.57
CA LYS A 123 -1.56 -13.47 -4.77
C LYS A 123 -0.39 -12.77 -4.08
N ILE A 124 0.14 -11.72 -4.72
CA ILE A 124 1.25 -10.95 -4.18
C ILE A 124 0.67 -9.91 -3.22
N SER A 125 1.23 -9.81 -2.03
CA SER A 125 0.82 -8.81 -1.04
C SER A 125 1.03 -7.40 -1.58
N VAL A 126 0.03 -6.55 -1.43
CA VAL A 126 0.11 -5.12 -1.76
C VAL A 126 1.27 -4.45 -1.04
N ASP A 127 1.47 -4.77 0.24
CA ASP A 127 2.57 -4.20 1.03
C ASP A 127 3.93 -4.55 0.46
N SER A 128 4.11 -5.79 -0.03
CA SER A 128 5.35 -6.21 -0.70
C SER A 128 5.62 -5.39 -1.96
N VAL A 129 4.59 -5.15 -2.78
CA VAL A 129 4.69 -4.32 -3.99
C VAL A 129 5.03 -2.87 -3.64
N VAL A 130 4.36 -2.31 -2.63
CA VAL A 130 4.59 -0.93 -2.17
C VAL A 130 6.01 -0.76 -1.64
N GLU A 131 6.50 -1.68 -0.80
CA GLU A 131 7.86 -1.59 -0.25
C GLU A 131 8.94 -1.78 -1.33
N ALA A 132 8.76 -2.71 -2.25
CA ALA A 132 9.68 -2.87 -3.38
C ALA A 132 9.74 -1.62 -4.27
N ALA A 133 8.58 -1.05 -4.59
CA ALA A 133 8.49 0.19 -5.35
C ALA A 133 9.13 1.38 -4.62
N LYS A 134 8.87 1.53 -3.32
CA LYS A 134 9.51 2.56 -2.50
C LYS A 134 11.03 2.43 -2.53
N LYS A 135 11.54 1.23 -2.30
CA LYS A 135 13.00 0.97 -2.31
C LYS A 135 13.64 1.29 -3.66
N ALA A 136 12.98 0.90 -4.76
CA ALA A 136 13.50 1.14 -6.12
C ALA A 136 13.47 2.62 -6.52
N LEU A 137 12.45 3.36 -6.08
CA LEU A 137 12.19 4.72 -6.55
C LEU A 137 12.78 5.81 -5.65
N TYR A 138 13.09 5.49 -4.39
CA TYR A 138 13.54 6.45 -3.40
C TYR A 138 14.86 7.13 -3.81
N THR A 139 14.87 8.46 -3.77
CA THR A 139 16.07 9.31 -3.93
C THR A 139 16.23 10.30 -2.79
N GLY A 140 15.22 10.44 -1.92
CA GLY A 140 15.20 11.44 -0.86
C GLY A 140 14.88 12.86 -1.31
N HIS A 141 14.53 13.04 -2.58
CA HIS A 141 14.24 14.36 -3.16
C HIS A 141 12.79 14.51 -3.56
N ILE A 142 12.32 15.74 -3.56
CA ILE A 142 10.99 16.09 -4.08
C ILE A 142 10.87 15.59 -5.53
N GLY A 143 9.75 14.93 -5.84
CA GLY A 143 9.47 14.42 -7.18
C GLY A 143 9.73 12.93 -7.38
N ASP A 144 10.04 12.17 -6.33
CA ASP A 144 10.17 10.71 -6.39
C ASP A 144 8.88 10.01 -6.83
N GLY A 145 7.74 10.63 -6.56
CA GLY A 145 6.46 10.15 -7.04
C GLY A 145 5.48 9.78 -5.92
N LYS A 146 4.44 9.04 -6.30
CA LYS A 146 3.39 8.56 -5.38
C LYS A 146 2.90 7.19 -5.81
N ILE A 147 2.46 6.41 -4.84
CA ILE A 147 1.83 5.10 -5.04
C ILE A 147 0.38 5.21 -4.56
N PHE A 148 -0.55 4.73 -5.36
CA PHE A 148 -1.97 4.67 -5.06
C PHE A 148 -2.42 3.23 -5.14
N VAL A 149 -3.22 2.80 -4.17
CA VAL A 149 -3.80 1.47 -4.12
C VAL A 149 -5.31 1.58 -4.23
N TYR A 150 -5.89 0.77 -5.12
CA TYR A 150 -7.33 0.72 -5.36
C TYR A 150 -7.82 -0.71 -5.22
N ASN A 151 -8.99 -0.89 -4.64
CA ASN A 151 -9.68 -2.16 -4.70
C ASN A 151 -10.25 -2.38 -6.11
N VAL A 152 -10.06 -3.58 -6.66
CA VAL A 152 -10.59 -3.96 -7.98
C VAL A 152 -11.79 -4.85 -7.77
N THR A 153 -12.96 -4.40 -8.17
CA THR A 153 -14.22 -5.11 -7.95
C THR A 153 -14.43 -6.27 -8.90
N ARG A 154 -13.86 -6.22 -10.11
CA ARG A 154 -13.99 -7.26 -11.13
C ARG A 154 -12.86 -7.17 -12.15
N VAL A 155 -12.41 -8.31 -12.62
CA VAL A 155 -11.46 -8.46 -13.73
C VAL A 155 -12.03 -9.48 -14.71
N VAL A 156 -11.88 -9.22 -16.01
CA VAL A 156 -12.30 -10.17 -17.05
C VAL A 156 -11.18 -10.31 -18.07
N LYS A 157 -10.74 -11.53 -18.33
CA LYS A 157 -9.75 -11.84 -19.37
C LYS A 157 -10.43 -11.87 -20.74
N ILE A 158 -10.09 -10.95 -21.62
CA ILE A 158 -10.78 -10.76 -22.90
C ILE A 158 -10.69 -12.05 -23.77
N ARG A 159 -9.56 -12.74 -23.77
CA ARG A 159 -9.32 -13.91 -24.64
C ARG A 159 -10.17 -15.12 -24.25
N THR A 160 -10.38 -15.35 -22.96
CA THR A 160 -11.00 -16.60 -22.45
C THR A 160 -12.35 -16.36 -21.77
N GLY A 161 -12.66 -15.13 -21.38
CA GLY A 161 -13.84 -14.80 -20.58
C GLY A 161 -13.72 -15.18 -19.11
N GLU A 162 -12.55 -15.65 -18.65
CA GLU A 162 -12.29 -15.91 -17.23
C GLU A 162 -12.44 -14.63 -16.42
N GLU A 163 -12.93 -14.78 -15.19
CA GLU A 163 -13.20 -13.64 -14.31
C GLU A 163 -12.35 -13.68 -13.03
N ASP A 164 -12.13 -12.51 -12.45
CA ASP A 164 -11.52 -12.26 -11.15
C ASP A 164 -10.16 -12.95 -10.98
N PHE A 165 -9.98 -13.79 -9.96
CA PHE A 165 -8.71 -14.47 -9.69
C PHE A 165 -8.23 -15.33 -10.85
N ALA A 166 -9.14 -16.00 -11.55
CA ALA A 166 -8.81 -16.82 -12.71
C ALA A 166 -8.30 -15.97 -13.87
N ALA A 167 -8.90 -14.78 -14.07
CA ALA A 167 -8.47 -13.83 -15.09
C ALA A 167 -7.05 -13.29 -14.88
N LEU A 168 -6.56 -13.28 -13.64
CA LEU A 168 -5.23 -12.79 -13.26
C LEU A 168 -4.16 -13.89 -13.25
N GLN A 169 -4.54 -15.15 -13.53
CA GLN A 169 -3.57 -16.23 -13.67
C GLN A 169 -3.17 -16.36 -15.14
N ASP A 170 -1.91 -16.06 -15.43
CA ASP A 170 -1.34 -16.41 -16.72
C ASP A 170 -0.88 -17.87 -16.62
N VAL A 171 -1.75 -18.78 -17.05
CA VAL A 171 -1.40 -20.17 -17.29
C VAL A 171 -1.05 -20.24 -18.75
N GLU A 172 0.23 -20.51 -19.05
CA GLU A 172 0.68 -20.90 -20.39
C GLU A 172 0.10 -22.26 -20.79
#